data_d3cd0447ed87cd21c95841a36cabe343
#
_entry.id   d3cd0447ed87cd21c95841a36cabe343
#
_cell.length_a   1.000
_cell.length_b   1.000
_cell.length_c   1.000
_cell.angle_alpha   90.00
_cell.angle_beta   90.00
_cell.angle_gamma   90.00
#
_symmetry.space_group_name_H-M   'P 1'
#
loop_
_entity.id
_entity.type
_entity.pdbx_description
1 polymer ?
#
loop_
_entity_poly.entity_id
_entity_poly.type
_entity_poly.pdbx_seq_one_letter_code
_entity_poly.pdbx_strand_id
1 'polypeptide(L)'
;NIDPGTLNPYEHGECYVTVDGHEADLDLGHYERFLGIQTTKANNITTGRIYKSVIDKERRGDYLGRTIQVIPHITDEIKRNVKLLGNKYKFDFVITEIGGTVGDIESLPYVESIRQLKWELGKDALCVHLTYVPYLAAAGELKTKPTQHSVKELQSAGIQPDILVLRA
;
A
#
# COMPACT_ATOMS: atom_id res chain seq x y z
N ASN A 1 4.50 -2.29 11.44
CA ASN A 1 5.26 -3.53 11.28
C ASN A 1 6.03 -3.54 9.95
N ILE A 2 7.35 -3.72 10.01
CA ILE A 2 8.22 -3.68 8.83
C ILE A 2 7.96 -4.88 7.92
N ASP A 3 7.71 -6.03 8.49
CA ASP A 3 7.39 -7.25 7.75
C ASP A 3 6.24 -8.02 8.42
N PRO A 4 4.99 -7.69 8.09
CA PRO A 4 3.82 -8.37 8.66
C PRO A 4 3.67 -9.83 8.24
N GLY A 5 4.53 -10.36 7.37
CA GLY A 5 4.59 -11.79 7.04
C GLY A 5 5.01 -12.69 8.19
N THR A 6 5.38 -12.11 9.36
CA THR A 6 5.68 -12.82 10.61
C THR A 6 4.77 -12.36 11.74
N LEU A 7 3.48 -12.20 11.44
CA LEU A 7 2.50 -11.75 12.42
C LEU A 7 2.40 -12.72 13.60
N ASN A 8 2.53 -12.17 14.80
CA ASN A 8 2.30 -12.91 16.03
C ASN A 8 0.80 -12.90 16.36
N PRO A 9 0.10 -14.05 16.37
CA PRO A 9 -1.33 -14.10 16.67
C PRO A 9 -1.70 -13.53 18.05
N TYR A 10 -0.78 -13.55 19.01
CA TYR A 10 -1.01 -12.98 20.34
C TYR A 10 -1.03 -11.45 20.36
N GLU A 11 -0.35 -10.81 19.41
CA GLU A 11 -0.31 -9.35 19.28
C GLU A 11 -1.30 -8.81 18.25
N HIS A 12 -1.52 -9.55 17.17
CA HIS A 12 -2.27 -9.10 16.00
C HIS A 12 -3.58 -9.87 15.78
N GLY A 13 -3.90 -10.84 16.65
CA GLY A 13 -5.03 -11.74 16.44
C GLY A 13 -4.74 -12.80 15.39
N GLU A 14 -5.70 -13.06 14.52
CA GLU A 14 -5.55 -14.08 13.48
C GLU A 14 -4.65 -13.61 12.35
N CYS A 15 -3.85 -14.55 11.81
CA CYS A 15 -3.13 -14.38 10.55
C CYS A 15 -3.89 -15.07 9.42
N TYR A 16 -3.78 -14.53 8.22
CA TYR A 16 -4.28 -15.19 7.02
C TYR A 16 -3.13 -15.89 6.29
N VAL A 17 -3.38 -17.11 5.81
CA VAL A 17 -2.40 -17.88 5.03
C VAL A 17 -2.94 -18.05 3.62
N THR A 18 -2.21 -17.55 2.63
CA THR A 18 -2.57 -17.68 1.21
C THR A 18 -2.42 -19.10 0.70
N VAL A 19 -2.95 -19.40 -0.48
CA VAL A 19 -2.91 -20.74 -1.07
C VAL A 19 -1.49 -21.28 -1.28
N ASP A 20 -0.50 -20.40 -1.42
CA ASP A 20 0.92 -20.76 -1.55
C ASP A 20 1.70 -20.70 -0.22
N GLY A 21 0.99 -20.68 0.91
CA GLY A 21 1.59 -20.78 2.25
C GLY A 21 2.20 -19.49 2.78
N HIS A 22 1.91 -18.33 2.16
CA HIS A 22 2.39 -17.05 2.64
C HIS A 22 1.48 -16.51 3.75
N GLU A 23 2.07 -16.14 4.88
CA GLU A 23 1.37 -15.46 5.98
C GLU A 23 1.18 -13.98 5.62
N ALA A 24 -0.03 -13.48 5.81
CA ALA A 24 -0.41 -12.12 5.49
C ALA A 24 -1.45 -11.59 6.48
N ASP A 25 -1.78 -10.32 6.37
CA ASP A 25 -2.85 -9.69 7.11
C ASP A 25 -4.22 -10.28 6.74
N LEU A 26 -5.16 -10.22 7.67
CA LEU A 26 -6.55 -10.72 7.50
C LEU A 26 -7.27 -10.11 6.31
N ASP A 27 -6.89 -8.93 5.89
CA ASP A 27 -7.51 -8.21 4.78
C ASP A 27 -7.52 -9.04 3.48
N LEU A 28 -6.47 -9.83 3.22
CA LEU A 28 -6.46 -10.72 2.06
C LEU A 28 -7.58 -11.77 2.11
N GLY A 29 -7.87 -12.32 3.30
CA GLY A 29 -8.97 -13.25 3.47
C GLY A 29 -10.34 -12.59 3.25
N HIS A 30 -10.49 -11.33 3.59
CA HIS A 30 -11.68 -10.56 3.27
C HIS A 30 -11.83 -10.36 1.77
N TYR A 31 -10.74 -9.98 1.08
CA TYR A 31 -10.77 -9.78 -0.37
C TYR A 31 -11.11 -11.07 -1.10
N GLU A 32 -10.54 -12.22 -0.69
CA GLU A 32 -10.89 -13.52 -1.25
C GLU A 32 -12.38 -13.85 -1.13
N ARG A 33 -12.97 -13.61 0.05
CA ARG A 33 -14.39 -13.85 0.27
C ARG A 33 -15.29 -12.98 -0.59
N PHE A 34 -14.97 -11.69 -0.71
CA PHE A 34 -15.80 -10.75 -1.48
C PHE A 34 -15.65 -10.92 -2.98
N LEU A 35 -14.47 -11.30 -3.44
CA LEU A 35 -14.18 -11.40 -4.88
C LEU A 35 -14.30 -12.82 -5.43
N GLY A 36 -14.37 -13.85 -4.56
CA GLY A 36 -14.42 -15.25 -4.97
C GLY A 36 -13.12 -15.71 -5.67
N ILE A 37 -11.99 -15.13 -5.31
CA ILE A 37 -10.67 -15.44 -5.88
C ILE A 37 -9.75 -16.04 -4.83
N GLN A 38 -8.66 -16.65 -5.26
CA GLN A 38 -7.56 -17.04 -4.39
C GLN A 38 -6.41 -16.05 -4.52
N THR A 39 -5.80 -15.70 -3.39
CA THR A 39 -4.62 -14.84 -3.34
C THR A 39 -3.35 -15.66 -3.10
N THR A 40 -2.24 -15.06 -3.45
CA THR A 40 -0.90 -15.61 -3.31
C THR A 40 0.02 -14.55 -2.69
N LYS A 41 1.25 -14.92 -2.38
CA LYS A 41 2.28 -13.98 -1.94
C LYS A 41 2.51 -12.78 -2.89
N ALA A 42 2.05 -12.86 -4.13
CA ALA A 42 2.13 -11.75 -5.08
C ALA A 42 1.09 -10.66 -4.80
N ASN A 43 0.04 -10.98 -4.05
CA ASN A 43 -1.01 -10.04 -3.68
C ASN A 43 -0.68 -9.22 -2.42
N ASN A 44 0.40 -9.57 -1.71
CA ASN A 44 0.85 -8.85 -0.53
C ASN A 44 2.34 -8.52 -0.67
N ILE A 45 2.70 -7.29 -0.40
CA ILE A 45 4.10 -6.85 -0.40
C ILE A 45 4.39 -6.00 0.85
N THR A 46 5.41 -6.39 1.59
CA THR A 46 5.81 -5.71 2.82
C THR A 46 7.02 -4.82 2.59
N THR A 47 7.22 -3.83 3.45
CA THR A 47 8.41 -2.97 3.44
C THR A 47 9.69 -3.79 3.55
N GLY A 48 9.71 -4.79 4.45
CA GLY A 48 10.87 -5.68 4.62
C GLY A 48 11.21 -6.43 3.33
N ARG A 49 10.22 -6.96 2.62
CA ARG A 49 10.44 -7.65 1.35
C ARG A 49 10.96 -6.72 0.25
N ILE A 50 10.46 -5.49 0.17
CA ILE A 50 10.95 -4.48 -0.79
C ILE A 50 12.42 -4.17 -0.52
N TYR A 51 12.76 -3.79 0.72
CA TYR A 51 14.13 -3.44 1.08
C TYR A 51 15.08 -4.61 0.92
N LYS A 52 14.68 -5.79 1.37
CA LYS A 52 15.48 -7.02 1.18
C LYS A 52 15.76 -7.30 -0.30
N SER A 53 14.75 -7.18 -1.16
CA SER A 53 14.93 -7.38 -2.61
C SER A 53 15.98 -6.43 -3.20
N VAL A 54 15.92 -5.15 -2.83
CA VAL A 54 16.87 -4.14 -3.33
C VAL A 54 18.28 -4.38 -2.77
N ILE A 55 18.41 -4.68 -1.48
CA ILE A 55 19.70 -4.99 -0.85
C ILE A 55 20.34 -6.25 -1.46
N ASP A 56 19.55 -7.30 -1.66
CA ASP A 56 20.07 -8.53 -2.28
C ASP A 56 20.54 -8.30 -3.72
N LYS A 57 19.83 -7.47 -4.49
CA LYS A 57 20.24 -7.07 -5.85
C LYS A 57 21.55 -6.28 -5.82
N GLU A 58 21.67 -5.32 -4.91
CA GLU A 58 22.89 -4.53 -4.75
C GLU A 58 24.09 -5.42 -4.45
N ARG A 59 23.97 -6.35 -3.50
CA ARG A 59 25.04 -7.27 -3.10
C ARG A 59 25.44 -8.26 -4.20
N ARG A 60 24.52 -8.61 -5.10
CA ARG A 60 24.84 -9.42 -6.28
C ARG A 60 25.49 -8.61 -7.41
N GLY A 61 25.55 -7.29 -7.28
CA GLY A 61 26.10 -6.41 -8.32
C GLY A 61 25.13 -6.04 -9.44
N ASP A 62 23.82 -6.30 -9.27
CA ASP A 62 22.81 -6.04 -10.30
C ASP A 62 22.74 -4.54 -10.69
N TYR A 63 23.20 -3.67 -9.82
CA TYR A 63 23.23 -2.22 -10.06
C TYR A 63 24.59 -1.67 -10.56
N LEU A 64 25.53 -2.54 -10.88
CA LEU A 64 26.81 -2.18 -11.50
C LEU A 64 27.59 -1.11 -10.71
N GLY A 65 27.61 -1.18 -9.39
CA GLY A 65 28.33 -0.27 -8.51
C GLY A 65 27.68 1.11 -8.32
N ARG A 66 26.43 1.29 -8.75
CA ARG A 66 25.68 2.54 -8.49
C ARG A 66 25.34 2.66 -7.02
N THR A 67 25.30 3.90 -6.52
CA THR A 67 24.79 4.19 -5.18
C THR A 67 23.29 3.93 -5.11
N ILE A 68 22.89 3.09 -4.18
CA ILE A 68 21.48 2.71 -4.00
C ILE A 68 20.82 3.67 -3.02
N GLN A 69 19.64 4.18 -3.40
CA GLN A 69 18.87 5.16 -2.65
C GLN A 69 17.40 4.77 -2.60
N VAL A 70 16.63 5.38 -1.69
CA VAL A 70 15.19 5.16 -1.64
C VAL A 70 14.55 5.55 -2.97
N ILE A 71 14.90 6.72 -3.48
CA ILE A 71 14.53 7.15 -4.83
C ILE A 71 15.78 7.09 -5.72
N PRO A 72 15.78 6.33 -6.82
CA PRO A 72 14.64 5.61 -7.40
C PRO A 72 14.52 4.12 -7.02
N HIS A 73 15.48 3.50 -6.34
CA HIS A 73 15.60 2.04 -6.30
C HIS A 73 14.49 1.36 -5.49
N ILE A 74 14.14 1.90 -4.31
CA ILE A 74 13.04 1.39 -3.50
C ILE A 74 11.70 1.73 -4.17
N THR A 75 11.52 2.96 -4.64
CA THR A 75 10.29 3.37 -5.31
C THR A 75 10.03 2.58 -6.59
N ASP A 76 11.05 2.29 -7.39
CA ASP A 76 10.92 1.46 -8.59
C ASP A 76 10.55 0.01 -8.25
N GLU A 77 11.12 -0.55 -7.16
CA GLU A 77 10.77 -1.89 -6.70
C GLU A 77 9.31 -1.95 -6.22
N ILE A 78 8.82 -0.92 -5.51
CA ILE A 78 7.41 -0.80 -5.12
C ILE A 78 6.52 -0.74 -6.38
N LYS A 79 6.81 0.17 -7.31
CA LYS A 79 6.04 0.33 -8.56
C LYS A 79 6.01 -0.95 -9.38
N ARG A 80 7.13 -1.68 -9.44
CA ARG A 80 7.21 -2.97 -10.11
C ARG A 80 6.24 -3.98 -9.50
N ASN A 81 6.18 -4.06 -8.17
CA ASN A 81 5.28 -4.98 -7.47
C ASN A 81 3.82 -4.59 -7.64
N VAL A 82 3.47 -3.31 -7.58
CA VAL A 82 2.11 -2.82 -7.85
C VAL A 82 1.63 -3.22 -9.24
N LYS A 83 2.49 -3.11 -10.26
CA LYS A 83 2.16 -3.48 -11.65
C LYS A 83 2.20 -4.99 -11.91
N LEU A 84 2.74 -5.79 -11.00
CA LEU A 84 3.03 -7.21 -11.23
C LEU A 84 1.81 -8.04 -11.61
N LEU A 85 0.73 -7.89 -10.86
CA LEU A 85 -0.49 -8.68 -11.09
C LEU A 85 -1.17 -8.33 -12.41
N GLY A 86 -1.30 -7.05 -12.71
CA GLY A 86 -1.87 -6.58 -13.97
C GLY A 86 -1.06 -7.06 -15.18
N ASN A 87 0.26 -6.98 -15.10
CA ASN A 87 1.14 -7.43 -16.18
C ASN A 87 1.08 -8.94 -16.39
N LYS A 88 1.00 -9.71 -15.30
CA LYS A 88 1.03 -11.18 -15.34
C LYS A 88 -0.30 -11.77 -15.81
N TYR A 89 -1.42 -11.24 -15.33
CA TYR A 89 -2.74 -11.85 -15.52
C TYR A 89 -3.65 -11.04 -16.45
N LYS A 90 -3.19 -9.89 -16.93
CA LYS A 90 -3.94 -8.99 -17.85
C LYS A 90 -5.33 -8.62 -17.29
N PHE A 91 -5.39 -8.31 -16.01
CA PHE A 91 -6.61 -7.83 -15.37
C PHE A 91 -7.01 -6.46 -15.93
N ASP A 92 -8.31 -6.23 -16.07
CA ASP A 92 -8.86 -4.92 -16.44
C ASP A 92 -8.65 -3.87 -15.34
N PHE A 93 -8.69 -4.31 -14.08
CA PHE A 93 -8.50 -3.48 -12.89
C PHE A 93 -7.55 -4.16 -11.91
N VAL A 94 -6.64 -3.38 -11.33
CA VAL A 94 -5.80 -3.77 -10.19
C VAL A 94 -6.05 -2.76 -9.07
N ILE A 95 -6.61 -3.24 -7.97
CA ILE A 95 -6.82 -2.42 -6.78
C ILE A 95 -5.66 -2.67 -5.83
N THR A 96 -4.91 -1.63 -5.51
CA THR A 96 -3.79 -1.68 -4.57
C THR A 96 -4.14 -0.88 -3.34
N GLU A 97 -4.19 -1.55 -2.20
CA GLU A 97 -4.35 -0.91 -0.90
C GLU A 97 -2.97 -0.63 -0.30
N ILE A 98 -2.80 0.56 0.24
CA ILE A 98 -1.60 0.97 0.97
C ILE A 98 -1.97 1.09 2.43
N GLY A 99 -1.42 0.19 3.24
CA GLY A 99 -1.66 0.15 4.67
C GLY A 99 -1.02 1.32 5.40
N GLY A 100 -1.57 1.64 6.56
CA GLY A 100 -1.13 2.71 7.44
C GLY A 100 -1.82 4.05 7.19
N THR A 101 -1.44 5.04 7.98
CA THR A 101 -1.98 6.39 7.89
C THR A 101 -1.11 7.26 6.99
N VAL A 102 -1.74 8.08 6.15
CA VAL A 102 -1.01 9.07 5.35
C VAL A 102 -0.30 10.05 6.29
N GLY A 103 0.99 10.26 6.07
CA GLY A 103 1.86 11.05 6.93
C GLY A 103 2.77 10.22 7.86
N ASP A 104 2.50 8.93 8.02
CA ASP A 104 3.39 8.06 8.75
C ASP A 104 4.72 7.88 8.01
N ILE A 105 5.82 7.93 8.75
CA ILE A 105 7.18 7.83 8.19
C ILE A 105 7.39 6.53 7.39
N GLU A 106 6.73 5.45 7.81
CA GLU A 106 6.85 4.13 7.19
C GLU A 106 6.15 4.05 5.84
N SER A 107 5.14 4.89 5.60
CA SER A 107 4.37 4.91 4.34
C SER A 107 4.96 5.84 3.28
N LEU A 108 5.91 6.72 3.64
CA LEU A 108 6.45 7.72 2.72
C LEU A 108 6.99 7.16 1.39
N PRO A 109 7.77 6.05 1.36
CA PRO A 109 8.24 5.48 0.09
C PRO A 109 7.09 4.97 -0.79
N TYR A 110 6.01 4.49 -0.19
CA TYR A 110 4.82 4.03 -0.92
C TYR A 110 4.04 5.21 -1.50
N VAL A 111 3.80 6.24 -0.69
CA VAL A 111 3.13 7.48 -1.12
C VAL A 111 3.89 8.11 -2.30
N GLU A 112 5.22 8.22 -2.18
CA GLU A 112 6.06 8.72 -3.28
C GLU A 112 5.97 7.82 -4.53
N SER A 113 5.94 6.49 -4.36
CA SER A 113 5.79 5.56 -5.47
C SER A 113 4.45 5.73 -6.18
N ILE A 114 3.36 5.95 -5.43
CA ILE A 114 2.03 6.19 -6.00
C ILE A 114 1.98 7.54 -6.72
N ARG A 115 2.61 8.58 -6.17
CA ARG A 115 2.74 9.86 -6.85
C ARG A 115 3.40 9.70 -8.22
N GLN A 116 4.50 8.94 -8.29
CA GLN A 116 5.18 8.63 -9.54
C GLN A 116 4.31 7.78 -10.47
N LEU A 117 3.64 6.74 -9.95
CA LEU A 117 2.74 5.89 -10.73
C LEU A 117 1.59 6.68 -11.35
N LYS A 118 1.00 7.58 -10.58
CA LYS A 118 -0.07 8.45 -11.06
C LYS A 118 0.40 9.34 -12.21
N TRP A 119 1.65 9.83 -12.13
CA TRP A 119 2.27 10.56 -13.23
C TRP A 119 2.55 9.69 -14.45
N GLU A 120 3.11 8.48 -14.25
CA GLU A 120 3.47 7.54 -15.32
C GLU A 120 2.24 7.01 -16.07
N LEU A 121 1.16 6.70 -15.36
CA LEU A 121 -0.03 6.05 -15.91
C LEU A 121 -1.12 7.07 -16.33
N GLY A 122 -1.03 8.31 -15.85
CA GLY A 122 -1.96 9.37 -16.20
C GLY A 122 -3.41 8.99 -15.87
N LYS A 123 -4.27 8.99 -16.89
CA LYS A 123 -5.71 8.67 -16.75
C LYS A 123 -6.01 7.22 -16.36
N ASP A 124 -5.04 6.34 -16.46
CA ASP A 124 -5.21 4.91 -16.16
C ASP A 124 -4.91 4.60 -14.67
N ALA A 125 -4.61 5.63 -13.87
CA ALA A 125 -4.42 5.52 -12.43
C ALA A 125 -5.36 6.46 -11.66
N LEU A 126 -6.16 5.88 -10.78
CA LEU A 126 -7.03 6.61 -9.86
C LEU A 126 -6.52 6.49 -8.42
N CYS A 127 -6.50 7.59 -7.70
CA CYS A 127 -6.21 7.64 -6.28
C CYS A 127 -7.51 7.78 -5.49
N VAL A 128 -7.84 6.74 -4.73
CA VAL A 128 -8.96 6.74 -3.80
C VAL A 128 -8.42 6.97 -2.40
N HIS A 129 -8.87 8.02 -1.74
CA HIS A 129 -8.46 8.34 -0.37
C HIS A 129 -9.59 8.06 0.60
N LEU A 130 -9.36 7.12 1.51
CA LEU A 130 -10.30 6.77 2.57
C LEU A 130 -10.00 7.60 3.82
N THR A 131 -11.01 8.26 4.37
CA THR A 131 -10.89 9.08 5.57
C THR A 131 -12.00 8.77 6.57
N TYR A 132 -11.78 9.20 7.80
CA TYR A 132 -12.72 8.98 8.89
C TYR A 132 -13.42 10.30 9.30
N VAL A 133 -14.74 10.23 9.45
CA VAL A 133 -15.58 11.34 9.93
C VAL A 133 -16.27 10.89 11.23
N PRO A 134 -15.63 11.10 12.40
CA PRO A 134 -16.19 10.64 13.66
C PRO A 134 -17.45 11.40 14.04
N TYR A 135 -18.43 10.67 14.59
CA TYR A 135 -19.56 11.24 15.29
C TYR A 135 -19.21 11.43 16.76
N LEU A 136 -19.34 12.66 17.26
CA LEU A 136 -19.12 12.99 18.66
C LEU A 136 -20.47 13.04 19.38
N ALA A 137 -20.81 11.98 20.11
CA ALA A 137 -22.09 11.85 20.81
C ALA A 137 -22.35 13.01 21.80
N ALA A 138 -21.29 13.47 22.51
CA ALA A 138 -21.38 14.59 23.44
C ALA A 138 -21.75 15.93 22.78
N ALA A 139 -21.40 16.11 21.51
CA ALA A 139 -21.67 17.33 20.75
C ALA A 139 -22.86 17.17 19.77
N GLY A 140 -23.33 15.93 19.55
CA GLY A 140 -24.39 15.63 18.63
C GLY A 140 -24.06 15.91 17.16
N GLU A 141 -22.76 15.86 16.78
CA GLU A 141 -22.34 16.25 15.43
C GLU A 141 -21.21 15.38 14.86
N LEU A 142 -21.13 15.35 13.52
CA LEU A 142 -20.00 14.80 12.78
C LEU A 142 -18.84 15.79 12.72
N LYS A 143 -17.63 15.29 12.88
CA LYS A 143 -16.40 16.10 12.80
C LYS A 143 -15.63 15.80 11.52
N THR A 144 -15.48 16.82 10.67
CA THR A 144 -14.77 16.72 9.39
C THR A 144 -13.28 17.09 9.46
N LYS A 145 -12.81 17.63 10.59
CA LYS A 145 -11.40 18.04 10.75
C LYS A 145 -10.39 16.91 10.48
N PRO A 146 -10.58 15.66 10.97
CA PRO A 146 -9.66 14.58 10.67
C PRO A 146 -9.53 14.33 9.17
N THR A 147 -10.63 14.32 8.44
CA THR A 147 -10.64 14.22 6.97
C THR A 147 -9.89 15.37 6.31
N GLN A 148 -10.14 16.61 6.72
CA GLN A 148 -9.46 17.78 6.17
C GLN A 148 -7.95 17.71 6.37
N HIS A 149 -7.48 17.25 7.55
CA HIS A 149 -6.07 17.09 7.83
C HIS A 149 -5.46 15.97 6.98
N SER A 150 -6.12 14.83 6.90
CA SER A 150 -5.64 13.69 6.09
C SER A 150 -5.52 14.04 4.61
N VAL A 151 -6.49 14.75 4.06
CA VAL A 151 -6.44 15.22 2.66
C VAL A 151 -5.29 16.21 2.45
N LYS A 152 -5.10 17.16 3.37
CA LYS A 152 -3.97 18.12 3.29
C LYS A 152 -2.62 17.41 3.35
N GLU A 153 -2.49 16.40 4.18
CA GLU A 153 -1.26 15.60 4.29
C GLU A 153 -0.96 14.87 2.97
N LEU A 154 -1.97 14.25 2.35
CA LEU A 154 -1.81 13.62 1.05
C LEU A 154 -1.45 14.63 -0.04
N GLN A 155 -2.08 15.81 -0.03
CA GLN A 155 -1.77 16.90 -0.97
C GLN A 155 -0.35 17.44 -0.76
N SER A 156 0.13 17.52 0.49
CA SER A 156 1.49 17.98 0.77
C SER A 156 2.54 17.00 0.22
N ALA A 157 2.20 15.71 0.12
CA ALA A 157 3.00 14.70 -0.57
C ALA A 157 2.87 14.74 -2.11
N GLY A 158 2.14 15.70 -2.67
CA GLY A 158 1.99 15.90 -4.11
C GLY A 158 0.91 15.03 -4.78
N ILE A 159 -0.02 14.46 -4.01
CA ILE A 159 -1.11 13.63 -4.55
C ILE A 159 -2.44 14.32 -4.33
N GLN A 160 -3.14 14.63 -5.42
CA GLN A 160 -4.55 14.99 -5.39
C GLN A 160 -5.37 13.71 -5.51
N PRO A 161 -6.23 13.38 -4.52
CA PRO A 161 -7.12 12.24 -4.65
C PRO A 161 -8.17 12.51 -5.75
N ASP A 162 -8.49 11.48 -6.53
CA ASP A 162 -9.55 11.53 -7.54
C ASP A 162 -10.91 11.22 -6.90
N ILE A 163 -10.91 10.36 -5.88
CA ILE A 163 -12.11 9.97 -5.14
C ILE A 163 -11.81 10.06 -3.64
N LEU A 164 -12.71 10.70 -2.91
CA LEU A 164 -12.67 10.77 -1.46
C LEU A 164 -13.80 9.90 -0.88
N VAL A 165 -13.44 8.89 -0.11
CA VAL A 165 -14.38 8.02 0.60
C VAL A 165 -14.41 8.40 2.07
N LEU A 166 -15.60 8.71 2.57
CA LEU A 166 -15.84 9.12 3.94
C LEU A 166 -16.44 7.95 4.73
N ARG A 167 -15.71 7.47 5.73
CA ARG A 167 -16.23 6.52 6.70
C ARG A 167 -16.78 7.31 7.89
N ALA A 168 -18.11 7.31 8.06
CA ALA A 168 -18.82 7.97 9.14
C ALA A 168 -19.39 6.96 10.15
#